data_cebb67155d925a43745594165ec8977e
#
_entry.id   cebb67155d925a43745594165ec8977e
#
_cell.length_a   1.000
_cell.length_b   1.000
_cell.length_c   1.000
_cell.angle_alpha   90.00
_cell.angle_beta   90.00
_cell.angle_gamma   90.00
#
_symmetry.space_group_name_H-M   'P 1'
#
loop_
_entity.id
_entity.type
_entity.pdbx_description
1 polymer ?
#
loop_
_entity_poly.entity_id
_entity_poly.type
_entity_poly.pdbx_seq_one_letter_code
_entity_poly.pdbx_strand_id
1 'polypeptide(L)'
;MTNRQRQHVLINGSNLHVGGGVAVATSYIKSLSQKKNLEFDISLLVSTKIMKNLKGLDTDFSVFRSVKSIDYVGIKALWSGLSKELSGYDLVFTVFGPAYTLRKPTRHIVGFAQPSIIYPDSRAFLKIPVRQRKVERLRFKLQEFFFAQADALVVELQHVKTGLQKIPAFRNKKIYVVNSAVDSVFSEPDRWLAIDTPMGSDRRIKLGLISRNYAHKNLDLLPYIKQTLKEKHAIEADLFVTFVPEEWDTCSDFFKENINNVGPLTLAQCPTFYASLDGVIFPSLLECFSAVPIESMLIGKPLFASDLPFIRDCCKTYANYFTPEDADSAAAVIADYYSRPLAEQESFVSDAQRFVSSYPSAADRADSYLTLIRRELNG
;
A
#
# COMPACT_ATOMS: atom_id res chain seq x y z
N MET A 1 24.96 24.38 30.80
CA MET A 1 24.09 23.59 29.90
C MET A 1 24.75 23.62 28.54
N THR A 2 25.40 22.53 28.15
CA THR A 2 26.04 22.42 26.84
C THR A 2 24.96 22.49 25.77
N ASN A 3 25.04 23.51 24.92
CA ASN A 3 24.17 23.71 23.76
C ASN A 3 24.43 22.56 22.77
N ARG A 4 23.85 21.37 23.00
CA ARG A 4 23.93 20.28 22.05
C ARG A 4 23.21 20.73 20.79
N GLN A 5 23.94 20.96 19.73
CA GLN A 5 23.39 21.25 18.41
C GLN A 5 22.35 20.17 18.08
N ARG A 6 21.11 20.56 17.74
CA ARG A 6 20.06 19.60 17.40
C ARG A 6 20.47 18.78 16.18
N GLN A 7 20.26 17.48 16.24
CA GLN A 7 20.59 16.59 15.13
C GLN A 7 19.71 16.93 13.91
N HIS A 8 20.32 16.91 12.73
CA HIS A 8 19.67 17.31 11.48
C HIS A 8 19.28 16.07 10.67
N VAL A 9 17.98 15.87 10.46
CA VAL A 9 17.39 14.74 9.76
C VAL A 9 16.76 15.17 8.45
N LEU A 10 17.03 14.44 7.39
CA LEU A 10 16.34 14.60 6.10
C LEU A 10 15.27 13.53 5.93
N ILE A 11 14.02 13.94 5.68
CA ILE A 11 12.96 13.07 5.19
C ILE A 11 12.94 13.17 3.66
N ASN A 12 13.23 12.06 2.99
CA ASN A 12 13.29 11.98 1.54
C ASN A 12 12.12 11.17 0.98
N GLY A 13 11.31 11.84 0.15
CA GLY A 13 10.23 11.26 -0.66
C GLY A 13 10.30 11.74 -2.12
N SER A 14 11.47 12.21 -2.57
CA SER A 14 11.68 12.79 -3.91
C SER A 14 11.52 11.79 -5.07
N ASN A 15 11.58 10.50 -4.77
CA ASN A 15 11.41 9.40 -5.72
C ASN A 15 9.98 8.83 -5.78
N LEU A 16 9.03 9.41 -5.04
CA LEU A 16 7.65 8.93 -4.94
C LEU A 16 6.71 9.77 -5.81
N HIS A 17 6.24 9.21 -6.91
CA HIS A 17 5.45 9.95 -7.90
C HIS A 17 4.02 9.41 -8.06
N VAL A 18 3.76 8.15 -7.67
CA VAL A 18 2.47 7.48 -7.83
C VAL A 18 2.19 6.49 -6.68
N GLY A 19 0.92 6.15 -6.49
CA GLY A 19 0.48 5.05 -5.64
C GLY A 19 0.61 5.28 -4.13
N GLY A 20 0.57 4.18 -3.37
CA GLY A 20 0.53 4.18 -1.90
C GLY A 20 1.73 4.87 -1.24
N GLY A 21 2.93 4.82 -1.84
CA GLY A 21 4.11 5.48 -1.31
C GLY A 21 3.95 7.01 -1.18
N VAL A 22 3.26 7.63 -2.16
CA VAL A 22 2.93 9.07 -2.10
C VAL A 22 1.99 9.36 -0.93
N ALA A 23 0.95 8.53 -0.75
CA ALA A 23 0.00 8.68 0.35
C ALA A 23 0.68 8.53 1.72
N VAL A 24 1.53 7.50 1.88
CA VAL A 24 2.31 7.27 3.12
C VAL A 24 3.22 8.46 3.42
N ALA A 25 4.00 8.95 2.45
CA ALA A 25 4.89 10.09 2.66
C ALA A 25 4.10 11.38 2.98
N THR A 26 3.00 11.63 2.26
CA THR A 26 2.13 12.80 2.50
C THR A 26 1.56 12.78 3.91
N SER A 27 0.93 11.67 4.34
CA SER A 27 0.32 11.57 5.66
C SER A 27 1.37 11.61 6.80
N TYR A 28 2.57 11.03 6.58
CA TYR A 28 3.68 11.13 7.53
C TYR A 28 4.14 12.58 7.72
N ILE A 29 4.41 13.30 6.64
CA ILE A 29 4.87 14.71 6.71
C ILE A 29 3.76 15.59 7.30
N LYS A 30 2.49 15.36 6.94
CA LYS A 30 1.35 16.08 7.55
C LYS A 30 1.27 15.83 9.06
N SER A 31 1.44 14.59 9.52
CA SER A 31 1.47 14.27 10.95
C SER A 31 2.66 14.94 11.66
N LEU A 32 3.83 15.01 11.02
CA LEU A 32 4.98 15.74 11.57
C LEU A 32 4.69 17.24 11.71
N SER A 33 4.02 17.86 10.73
CA SER A 33 3.71 19.29 10.77
C SER A 33 2.76 19.69 11.91
N GLN A 34 2.03 18.74 12.47
CA GLN A 34 1.11 18.96 13.60
C GLN A 34 1.79 18.83 14.96
N LYS A 35 3.05 18.41 15.01
CA LYS A 35 3.80 18.23 16.27
C LYS A 35 4.43 19.54 16.73
N LYS A 36 4.06 20.01 17.94
CA LYS A 36 4.54 21.29 18.50
C LYS A 36 6.03 21.31 18.82
N ASN A 37 6.62 20.15 19.17
CA ASN A 37 8.03 20.04 19.57
C ASN A 37 8.67 18.85 18.87
N LEU A 38 9.29 19.09 17.72
CA LEU A 38 10.14 18.09 17.06
C LEU A 38 11.49 18.04 17.79
N GLU A 39 11.97 16.84 18.06
CA GLU A 39 13.24 16.56 18.76
C GLU A 39 14.46 16.89 17.88
N PHE A 40 14.27 16.78 16.56
CA PHE A 40 15.31 16.96 15.53
C PHE A 40 14.99 18.18 14.66
N ASP A 41 16.02 18.75 14.06
CA ASP A 41 15.85 19.69 12.96
C ASP A 41 15.53 18.87 11.70
N ILE A 42 14.28 18.94 11.22
CA ILE A 42 13.84 18.14 10.09
C ILE A 42 13.84 18.99 8.81
N SER A 43 14.49 18.49 7.77
CA SER A 43 14.39 18.99 6.39
C SER A 43 13.63 18.02 5.52
N LEU A 44 12.94 18.54 4.51
CA LEU A 44 12.16 17.77 3.55
C LEU A 44 12.76 17.85 2.15
N LEU A 45 12.89 16.69 1.49
CA LEU A 45 13.14 16.57 0.06
C LEU A 45 12.03 15.71 -0.53
N VAL A 46 11.08 16.31 -1.25
CA VAL A 46 9.86 15.63 -1.69
C VAL A 46 9.62 15.80 -3.19
N SER A 47 8.87 14.88 -3.79
CA SER A 47 8.44 15.01 -5.18
C SER A 47 7.40 16.12 -5.34
N THR A 48 7.24 16.61 -6.58
CA THR A 48 6.19 17.58 -6.93
C THR A 48 4.80 17.06 -6.59
N LYS A 49 4.57 15.74 -6.71
CA LYS A 49 3.30 15.10 -6.35
C LYS A 49 3.01 15.17 -4.86
N ILE A 50 4.00 14.84 -4.02
CA ILE A 50 3.86 14.96 -2.56
C ILE A 50 3.65 16.43 -2.16
N MET A 51 4.44 17.36 -2.72
CA MET A 51 4.30 18.78 -2.45
C MET A 51 2.90 19.29 -2.78
N LYS A 52 2.33 18.89 -3.93
CA LYS A 52 0.96 19.25 -4.32
C LYS A 52 -0.06 18.75 -3.29
N ASN A 53 0.08 17.49 -2.85
CA ASN A 53 -0.83 16.92 -1.86
C ASN A 53 -0.72 17.63 -0.50
N LEU A 54 0.51 17.90 -0.02
CA LEU A 54 0.74 18.62 1.24
C LEU A 54 0.14 20.03 1.25
N LYS A 55 0.25 20.75 0.12
CA LYS A 55 -0.39 22.07 -0.04
C LYS A 55 -1.92 21.96 -0.01
N GLY A 56 -2.49 20.94 -0.64
CA GLY A 56 -3.94 20.69 -0.61
C GLY A 56 -4.49 20.28 0.77
N LEU A 57 -3.60 19.90 1.70
CA LEU A 57 -3.94 19.56 3.09
C LEU A 57 -3.60 20.71 4.07
N ASP A 58 -3.32 21.91 3.61
CA ASP A 58 -2.94 23.07 4.44
C ASP A 58 -1.85 22.71 5.46
N THR A 59 -0.75 22.11 4.97
CA THR A 59 0.36 21.67 5.81
C THR A 59 1.19 22.86 6.27
N ASP A 60 1.43 22.96 7.58
CA ASP A 60 2.33 23.96 8.14
C ASP A 60 3.79 23.57 7.87
N PHE A 61 4.45 24.27 6.96
CA PHE A 61 5.85 24.06 6.63
C PHE A 61 6.83 24.79 7.55
N SER A 62 6.37 25.68 8.43
CA SER A 62 7.23 26.48 9.32
C SER A 62 7.95 25.61 10.38
N VAL A 63 7.42 24.42 10.66
CA VAL A 63 8.03 23.44 11.59
C VAL A 63 9.28 22.76 11.02
N PHE A 64 9.51 22.87 9.71
CA PHE A 64 10.64 22.22 9.03
C PHE A 64 11.75 23.25 8.76
N ARG A 65 13.01 22.83 9.00
CA ARG A 65 14.19 23.68 8.77
C ARG A 65 14.36 24.08 7.31
N SER A 66 14.04 23.19 6.38
CA SER A 66 14.01 23.49 4.94
C SER A 66 13.07 22.53 4.22
N VAL A 67 12.53 23.00 3.10
CA VAL A 67 11.64 22.20 2.24
C VAL A 67 12.05 22.39 0.79
N LYS A 68 12.41 21.28 0.12
CA LYS A 68 12.74 21.27 -1.31
C LYS A 68 11.79 20.31 -2.04
N SER A 69 11.34 20.74 -3.24
CA SER A 69 10.56 19.89 -4.13
C SER A 69 11.33 19.61 -5.40
N ILE A 70 11.77 18.36 -5.56
CA ILE A 70 12.56 17.91 -6.72
C ILE A 70 12.15 16.47 -7.04
N ASP A 71 11.96 16.16 -8.31
CA ASP A 71 11.62 14.83 -8.79
C ASP A 71 12.88 14.04 -9.19
N TYR A 72 13.16 12.96 -8.47
CA TYR A 72 14.20 12.01 -8.81
C TYR A 72 13.58 10.69 -9.30
N VAL A 73 13.78 10.38 -10.58
CA VAL A 73 13.09 9.25 -11.23
C VAL A 73 14.08 8.11 -11.52
N GLY A 74 13.86 6.98 -10.84
CA GLY A 74 14.57 5.73 -11.08
C GLY A 74 16.08 5.89 -11.07
N ILE A 75 16.79 5.07 -11.86
CA ILE A 75 18.25 5.05 -11.92
C ILE A 75 18.87 6.37 -12.43
N LYS A 76 18.12 7.19 -13.15
CA LYS A 76 18.59 8.51 -13.61
C LYS A 76 18.98 9.42 -12.44
N ALA A 77 18.46 9.17 -11.23
CA ALA A 77 18.82 9.89 -10.02
C ALA A 77 20.33 9.80 -9.68
N LEU A 78 21.04 8.76 -10.13
CA LEU A 78 22.50 8.63 -9.96
C LEU A 78 23.30 9.81 -10.53
N TRP A 79 22.82 10.39 -11.63
CA TRP A 79 23.51 11.46 -12.37
C TRP A 79 22.85 12.84 -12.19
N SER A 80 21.72 12.91 -11.48
CA SER A 80 20.92 14.13 -11.37
C SER A 80 21.12 14.92 -10.05
N GLY A 81 22.17 14.59 -9.28
CA GLY A 81 22.54 15.35 -8.09
C GLY A 81 21.90 14.85 -6.78
N LEU A 82 21.13 13.76 -6.77
CA LEU A 82 20.54 13.19 -5.56
C LEU A 82 21.57 12.98 -4.45
N SER A 83 22.75 12.47 -4.76
CA SER A 83 23.83 12.26 -3.78
C SER A 83 24.22 13.54 -3.02
N LYS A 84 24.18 14.71 -3.67
CA LYS A 84 24.44 16.01 -3.06
C LYS A 84 23.29 16.40 -2.12
N GLU A 85 22.05 16.19 -2.56
CA GLU A 85 20.87 16.52 -1.74
C GLU A 85 20.76 15.64 -0.48
N LEU A 86 21.27 14.40 -0.52
CA LEU A 86 21.28 13.50 0.64
C LEU A 86 22.50 13.71 1.58
N SER A 87 23.41 14.63 1.26
CA SER A 87 24.62 14.85 2.07
C SER A 87 24.43 15.96 3.11
N GLY A 88 25.23 15.90 4.19
CA GLY A 88 25.25 16.96 5.21
C GLY A 88 24.18 16.83 6.30
N TYR A 89 23.54 15.68 6.40
CA TYR A 89 22.58 15.33 7.44
C TYR A 89 23.16 14.25 8.37
N ASP A 90 22.77 14.27 9.65
CA ASP A 90 23.14 13.22 10.60
C ASP A 90 22.46 11.91 10.25
N LEU A 91 21.22 11.98 9.72
CA LEU A 91 20.45 10.84 9.24
C LEU A 91 19.55 11.23 8.06
N VAL A 92 19.47 10.34 7.08
CA VAL A 92 18.48 10.43 5.99
C VAL A 92 17.47 9.30 6.16
N PHE A 93 16.18 9.63 6.17
CA PHE A 93 15.08 8.66 6.08
C PHE A 93 14.41 8.77 4.72
N THR A 94 14.67 7.83 3.82
CA THR A 94 13.94 7.68 2.56
C THR A 94 12.68 6.87 2.82
N VAL A 95 11.50 7.49 2.68
CA VAL A 95 10.21 6.92 3.11
C VAL A 95 9.93 5.58 2.43
N PHE A 96 10.10 5.50 1.11
CA PHE A 96 10.22 4.26 0.36
C PHE A 96 11.30 4.41 -0.72
N GLY A 97 12.17 3.39 -0.80
CA GLY A 97 13.30 3.37 -1.71
C GLY A 97 13.07 2.51 -2.97
N PRO A 98 14.16 2.18 -3.65
CA PRO A 98 15.54 2.53 -3.27
C PRO A 98 15.87 3.99 -3.56
N ALA A 99 16.81 4.57 -2.80
CA ALA A 99 17.50 5.80 -3.18
C ALA A 99 18.68 5.44 -4.07
N TYR A 100 18.65 5.88 -5.33
CA TYR A 100 19.74 5.61 -6.27
C TYR A 100 20.89 6.59 -6.05
N THR A 101 21.80 6.24 -5.14
CA THR A 101 23.01 7.00 -4.83
C THR A 101 24.18 6.07 -4.56
N LEU A 102 25.37 6.40 -5.08
CA LEU A 102 26.61 5.68 -4.80
C LEU A 102 27.36 6.29 -3.59
N ARG A 103 27.03 7.53 -3.21
CA ARG A 103 27.55 8.16 -1.99
C ARG A 103 26.55 7.91 -0.87
N LYS A 104 26.92 7.04 0.05
CA LYS A 104 26.10 6.72 1.20
C LYS A 104 25.99 7.96 2.11
N PRO A 105 24.79 8.34 2.57
CA PRO A 105 24.60 9.28 3.68
C PRO A 105 25.29 8.79 4.96
N THR A 106 25.51 9.68 5.93
CA THR A 106 26.13 9.33 7.24
C THR A 106 25.40 8.17 7.89
N ARG A 107 24.06 8.26 7.97
CA ARG A 107 23.15 7.17 8.35
C ARG A 107 21.95 7.19 7.41
N HIS A 108 21.57 6.05 6.89
CA HIS A 108 20.49 5.93 5.93
C HIS A 108 19.49 4.85 6.32
N ILE A 109 18.26 5.27 6.60
CA ILE A 109 17.10 4.39 6.78
C ILE A 109 16.28 4.43 5.50
N VAL A 110 15.85 3.28 5.01
CA VAL A 110 15.07 3.19 3.76
C VAL A 110 13.84 2.31 3.97
N GLY A 111 12.66 2.86 3.66
CA GLY A 111 11.43 2.07 3.59
C GLY A 111 11.45 1.13 2.39
N PHE A 112 11.04 -0.10 2.59
CA PHE A 112 11.05 -1.15 1.56
C PHE A 112 9.63 -1.58 1.21
N ALA A 113 9.26 -1.42 -0.07
CA ALA A 113 7.96 -1.78 -0.62
C ALA A 113 8.10 -2.44 -2.02
N GLN A 114 9.05 -3.40 -2.17
CA GLN A 114 9.31 -4.10 -3.43
C GLN A 114 9.07 -5.62 -3.29
N PRO A 115 7.81 -6.08 -3.40
CA PRO A 115 7.47 -7.47 -3.16
C PRO A 115 8.17 -8.43 -4.13
N SER A 116 8.48 -7.99 -5.34
CA SER A 116 9.18 -8.79 -6.35
C SER A 116 10.61 -9.20 -5.96
N ILE A 117 11.23 -8.50 -5.01
CA ILE A 117 12.56 -8.87 -4.49
C ILE A 117 12.43 -10.05 -3.51
N ILE A 118 11.38 -10.07 -2.67
CA ILE A 118 11.17 -11.14 -1.68
C ILE A 118 10.42 -12.34 -2.23
N TYR A 119 9.69 -12.18 -3.34
CA TYR A 119 8.94 -13.24 -4.02
C TYR A 119 9.31 -13.31 -5.51
N PRO A 120 10.58 -13.65 -5.85
CA PRO A 120 11.06 -13.64 -7.25
C PRO A 120 10.35 -14.67 -8.15
N ASP A 121 9.76 -15.70 -7.54
CA ASP A 121 9.03 -16.78 -8.23
C ASP A 121 7.51 -16.63 -8.15
N SER A 122 7.03 -15.44 -7.77
CA SER A 122 5.59 -15.19 -7.74
C SER A 122 4.93 -15.43 -9.10
N ARG A 123 3.75 -16.06 -9.10
CA ARG A 123 2.92 -16.27 -10.30
C ARG A 123 2.56 -14.98 -11.02
N ALA A 124 2.56 -13.84 -10.32
CA ALA A 124 2.39 -12.52 -10.94
C ALA A 124 3.36 -12.30 -12.12
N PHE A 125 4.59 -12.86 -12.07
CA PHE A 125 5.54 -12.78 -13.16
C PHE A 125 5.13 -13.58 -14.40
N LEU A 126 4.30 -14.60 -14.26
CA LEU A 126 3.82 -15.39 -15.39
C LEU A 126 2.84 -14.59 -16.26
N LYS A 127 2.22 -13.54 -15.70
CA LYS A 127 1.27 -12.65 -16.39
C LYS A 127 1.95 -11.59 -17.28
N ILE A 128 3.26 -11.47 -17.23
CA ILE A 128 4.02 -10.53 -18.08
C ILE A 128 4.84 -11.27 -19.13
N PRO A 129 5.08 -10.69 -20.33
CA PRO A 129 5.84 -11.32 -21.42
C PRO A 129 7.24 -11.76 -20.99
N VAL A 130 7.73 -12.90 -21.50
CA VAL A 130 9.02 -13.50 -21.12
C VAL A 130 10.22 -12.53 -21.26
N ARG A 131 10.23 -11.72 -22.33
CA ARG A 131 11.30 -10.71 -22.53
C ARG A 131 11.27 -9.66 -21.42
N GLN A 132 10.09 -9.20 -21.03
CA GLN A 132 9.91 -8.21 -19.97
C GLN A 132 10.31 -8.79 -18.59
N ARG A 133 10.03 -10.08 -18.32
CA ARG A 133 10.47 -10.74 -17.07
C ARG A 133 11.98 -10.65 -16.84
N LYS A 134 12.78 -10.82 -17.90
CA LYS A 134 14.25 -10.72 -17.80
C LYS A 134 14.68 -9.30 -17.42
N VAL A 135 14.08 -8.29 -18.05
CA VAL A 135 14.37 -6.88 -17.75
C VAL A 135 13.97 -6.55 -16.31
N GLU A 136 12.78 -6.98 -15.88
CA GLU A 136 12.30 -6.77 -14.51
C GLU A 136 13.21 -7.46 -13.48
N ARG A 137 13.64 -8.70 -13.72
CA ARG A 137 14.59 -9.40 -12.84
C ARG A 137 15.90 -8.63 -12.69
N LEU A 138 16.46 -8.11 -13.79
CA LEU A 138 17.66 -7.28 -13.72
C LEU A 138 17.42 -6.00 -12.95
N ARG A 139 16.28 -5.34 -13.18
CA ARG A 139 15.86 -4.14 -12.44
C ARG A 139 15.77 -4.41 -10.93
N PHE A 140 15.15 -5.53 -10.53
CA PHE A 140 15.02 -5.89 -9.11
C PHE A 140 16.36 -6.24 -8.48
N LYS A 141 17.28 -6.88 -9.20
CA LYS A 141 18.66 -7.10 -8.73
C LYS A 141 19.42 -5.80 -8.50
N LEU A 142 19.23 -4.84 -9.39
CA LEU A 142 19.80 -3.51 -9.22
C LEU A 142 19.17 -2.78 -8.00
N GLN A 143 17.87 -2.88 -7.82
CA GLN A 143 17.19 -2.31 -6.64
C GLN A 143 17.66 -2.98 -5.34
N GLU A 144 17.81 -4.31 -5.33
CA GLU A 144 18.37 -5.08 -4.21
C GLU A 144 19.73 -4.51 -3.79
N PHE A 145 20.62 -4.25 -4.75
CA PHE A 145 21.93 -3.62 -4.49
C PHE A 145 21.79 -2.26 -3.80
N PHE A 146 20.91 -1.38 -4.27
CA PHE A 146 20.72 -0.06 -3.65
C PHE A 146 20.03 -0.14 -2.28
N PHE A 147 19.09 -1.05 -2.07
CA PHE A 147 18.52 -1.29 -0.75
C PHE A 147 19.57 -1.82 0.24
N ALA A 148 20.50 -2.66 -0.22
CA ALA A 148 21.58 -3.17 0.61
C ALA A 148 22.56 -2.09 1.08
N GLN A 149 22.62 -0.92 0.45
CA GLN A 149 23.44 0.22 0.89
C GLN A 149 22.88 0.90 2.16
N ALA A 150 21.60 0.75 2.46
CA ALA A 150 20.99 1.35 3.65
C ALA A 150 21.57 0.75 4.95
N ASP A 151 21.63 1.52 6.04
CA ASP A 151 22.00 1.02 7.37
C ASP A 151 20.88 0.20 7.99
N ALA A 152 19.63 0.64 7.78
CA ALA A 152 18.45 -0.05 8.24
C ALA A 152 17.35 0.01 7.17
N LEU A 153 16.49 -1.01 7.17
CA LEU A 153 15.27 -1.04 6.37
C LEU A 153 14.04 -0.93 7.28
N VAL A 154 12.99 -0.30 6.75
CA VAL A 154 11.67 -0.27 7.39
C VAL A 154 10.68 -0.95 6.46
N VAL A 155 9.88 -1.85 7.01
CA VAL A 155 8.86 -2.61 6.30
C VAL A 155 7.51 -2.47 7.01
N GLU A 156 6.42 -2.68 6.32
CA GLU A 156 5.09 -2.49 6.86
C GLU A 156 4.53 -3.74 7.57
N LEU A 157 4.98 -4.95 7.18
CA LEU A 157 4.49 -6.23 7.71
C LEU A 157 5.63 -7.21 8.01
N GLN A 158 5.36 -8.14 8.91
CA GLN A 158 6.34 -9.13 9.38
C GLN A 158 6.78 -10.09 8.27
N HIS A 159 5.88 -10.48 7.34
CA HIS A 159 6.24 -11.35 6.22
C HIS A 159 7.33 -10.74 5.32
N VAL A 160 7.32 -9.40 5.14
CA VAL A 160 8.35 -8.68 4.36
C VAL A 160 9.70 -8.77 5.06
N LYS A 161 9.74 -8.53 6.37
CA LYS A 161 10.97 -8.71 7.18
C LYS A 161 11.49 -10.13 7.06
N THR A 162 10.64 -11.12 7.25
CA THR A 162 10.99 -12.55 7.15
C THR A 162 11.49 -12.90 5.74
N GLY A 163 10.85 -12.36 4.69
CA GLY A 163 11.26 -12.54 3.30
C GLY A 163 12.65 -11.94 3.03
N LEU A 164 12.89 -10.72 3.47
CA LEU A 164 14.19 -10.05 3.33
C LEU A 164 15.31 -10.82 4.05
N GLN A 165 15.08 -11.30 5.26
CA GLN A 165 16.08 -12.05 6.03
C GLN A 165 16.54 -13.35 5.37
N LYS A 166 15.77 -13.91 4.42
CA LYS A 166 16.17 -15.07 3.61
C LYS A 166 17.15 -14.70 2.49
N ILE A 167 17.22 -13.42 2.11
CA ILE A 167 18.10 -12.93 1.03
C ILE A 167 19.48 -12.61 1.64
N PRO A 168 20.59 -13.15 1.09
CA PRO A 168 21.94 -12.97 1.64
C PRO A 168 22.32 -11.50 1.89
N ALA A 169 21.95 -10.60 0.98
CA ALA A 169 22.24 -9.17 1.09
C ALA A 169 21.58 -8.47 2.29
N PHE A 170 20.52 -9.05 2.85
CA PHE A 170 19.76 -8.46 3.96
C PHE A 170 19.75 -9.30 5.24
N ARG A 171 20.36 -10.49 5.24
CA ARG A 171 20.33 -11.43 6.38
C ARG A 171 20.71 -10.80 7.72
N ASN A 172 21.76 -9.98 7.73
CA ASN A 172 22.29 -9.32 8.92
C ASN A 172 21.90 -7.83 8.99
N LYS A 173 20.96 -7.37 8.12
CA LYS A 173 20.50 -5.99 8.10
C LYS A 173 19.55 -5.73 9.27
N LYS A 174 19.63 -4.55 9.87
CA LYS A 174 18.58 -4.07 10.77
C LYS A 174 17.29 -3.87 9.96
N ILE A 175 16.23 -4.58 10.31
CA ILE A 175 14.93 -4.48 9.64
C ILE A 175 13.85 -4.24 10.69
N TYR A 176 13.21 -3.08 10.63
CA TYR A 176 12.18 -2.65 11.54
C TYR A 176 10.80 -2.84 10.89
N VAL A 177 9.82 -3.28 11.67
CA VAL A 177 8.43 -3.35 11.23
C VAL A 177 7.71 -2.14 11.80
N VAL A 178 7.18 -1.30 10.93
CA VAL A 178 6.30 -0.17 11.27
C VAL A 178 5.04 -0.32 10.44
N ASN A 179 3.97 -0.76 11.07
CA ASN A 179 2.71 -1.02 10.38
C ASN A 179 2.20 0.22 9.67
N SER A 180 1.63 0.01 8.48
CA SER A 180 0.94 1.08 7.76
C SER A 180 -0.30 1.52 8.52
N ALA A 181 -0.69 2.77 8.31
CA ALA A 181 -1.89 3.35 8.89
C ALA A 181 -2.98 3.45 7.83
N VAL A 182 -4.21 3.37 8.25
CA VAL A 182 -5.37 3.71 7.42
C VAL A 182 -5.64 5.21 7.55
N ASP A 183 -6.17 5.80 6.48
CA ASP A 183 -6.56 7.22 6.51
C ASP A 183 -7.75 7.43 7.43
N SER A 184 -7.75 8.56 8.17
CA SER A 184 -8.81 8.88 9.13
C SER A 184 -10.18 9.02 8.49
N VAL A 185 -10.25 9.32 7.19
CA VAL A 185 -11.51 9.44 6.46
C VAL A 185 -12.39 8.20 6.62
N PHE A 186 -11.80 7.00 6.74
CA PHE A 186 -12.56 5.77 6.94
C PHE A 186 -13.29 5.68 8.28
N SER A 187 -12.89 6.50 9.25
CA SER A 187 -13.51 6.62 10.58
C SER A 187 -14.33 7.91 10.76
N GLU A 188 -14.46 8.72 9.72
CA GLU A 188 -15.10 10.04 9.75
C GLU A 188 -16.24 10.12 8.71
N PRO A 189 -17.44 9.54 8.99
CA PRO A 189 -18.54 9.48 8.02
C PRO A 189 -18.98 10.84 7.45
N ASP A 190 -18.87 11.91 8.22
CA ASP A 190 -19.22 13.26 7.80
C ASP A 190 -18.34 13.79 6.64
N ARG A 191 -17.21 13.13 6.38
CA ARG A 191 -16.28 13.45 5.28
C ARG A 191 -16.49 12.60 4.05
N TRP A 192 -17.41 11.63 4.09
CA TRP A 192 -17.66 10.76 2.97
C TRP A 192 -18.39 11.47 1.85
N LEU A 193 -17.96 11.30 0.64
CA LEU A 193 -18.59 11.83 -0.56
C LEU A 193 -19.32 10.73 -1.33
N ALA A 194 -20.45 11.10 -1.94
CA ALA A 194 -21.19 10.21 -2.80
C ALA A 194 -20.38 9.80 -4.04
N ILE A 195 -20.70 8.63 -4.59
CA ILE A 195 -20.22 8.18 -5.90
C ILE A 195 -21.32 8.41 -6.93
N ASP A 196 -20.92 8.84 -8.13
CA ASP A 196 -21.88 9.22 -9.18
C ASP A 196 -22.43 8.03 -9.97
N THR A 197 -21.75 6.89 -9.90
CA THR A 197 -22.09 5.69 -10.67
C THR A 197 -23.08 4.82 -9.90
N PRO A 198 -24.23 4.43 -10.49
CA PRO A 198 -25.17 3.50 -9.86
C PRO A 198 -24.52 2.14 -9.56
N MET A 199 -24.72 1.64 -8.35
CA MET A 199 -24.15 0.37 -7.86
C MET A 199 -25.06 -0.84 -8.11
N GLY A 200 -25.74 -0.89 -9.26
CA GLY A 200 -26.53 -2.05 -9.67
C GLY A 200 -27.84 -2.26 -8.90
N SER A 201 -28.42 -3.46 -9.04
CA SER A 201 -29.71 -3.86 -8.44
C SER A 201 -29.53 -4.37 -7.00
N ASP A 202 -30.47 -4.06 -6.10
CA ASP A 202 -30.48 -4.58 -4.72
C ASP A 202 -30.75 -6.10 -4.60
N ARG A 203 -31.07 -6.76 -5.71
CA ARG A 203 -31.33 -8.20 -5.75
C ARG A 203 -30.08 -9.06 -5.98
N ARG A 204 -28.95 -8.46 -6.31
CA ARG A 204 -27.68 -9.14 -6.61
C ARG A 204 -26.64 -8.83 -5.57
N ILE A 205 -25.80 -9.81 -5.26
CA ILE A 205 -24.66 -9.58 -4.37
C ILE A 205 -23.66 -8.66 -5.08
N LYS A 206 -23.30 -7.57 -4.43
CA LYS A 206 -22.35 -6.57 -4.94
C LYS A 206 -20.97 -6.84 -4.39
N LEU A 207 -20.06 -7.28 -5.24
CA LEU A 207 -18.67 -7.54 -4.88
C LEU A 207 -17.75 -6.60 -5.64
N GLY A 208 -16.64 -6.19 -5.05
CA GLY A 208 -15.73 -5.30 -5.78
C GLY A 208 -14.44 -5.01 -5.03
N LEU A 209 -13.63 -4.14 -5.62
CA LEU A 209 -12.42 -3.63 -4.97
C LEU A 209 -11.97 -2.30 -5.58
N ILE A 210 -11.29 -1.49 -4.77
CA ILE A 210 -10.58 -0.30 -5.26
C ILE A 210 -9.21 -0.76 -5.77
N SER A 211 -8.94 -0.57 -7.06
CA SER A 211 -7.69 -1.03 -7.66
C SER A 211 -7.35 -0.29 -8.94
N ARG A 212 -6.05 -0.33 -9.30
CA ARG A 212 -5.52 -0.08 -10.64
C ARG A 212 -5.36 -1.41 -11.37
N ASN A 213 -5.41 -1.40 -12.69
CA ASN A 213 -5.29 -2.61 -13.51
C ASN A 213 -3.82 -3.06 -13.66
N TYR A 214 -3.20 -3.48 -12.54
CA TYR A 214 -1.86 -4.05 -12.57
C TYR A 214 -1.91 -5.58 -12.66
N ALA A 215 -1.01 -6.19 -13.44
CA ALA A 215 -0.96 -7.63 -13.66
C ALA A 215 -0.93 -8.46 -12.36
N HIS A 216 -0.24 -7.97 -11.32
CA HIS A 216 -0.17 -8.67 -10.04
C HIS A 216 -1.48 -8.62 -9.23
N LYS A 217 -2.41 -7.73 -9.56
CA LYS A 217 -3.74 -7.67 -8.93
C LYS A 217 -4.66 -8.79 -9.39
N ASN A 218 -4.33 -9.49 -10.50
CA ASN A 218 -5.04 -10.67 -10.99
C ASN A 218 -6.54 -10.44 -11.26
N LEU A 219 -6.89 -9.26 -11.72
CA LEU A 219 -8.30 -8.87 -11.88
C LEU A 219 -9.01 -9.62 -13.01
N ASP A 220 -8.26 -10.17 -13.97
CA ASP A 220 -8.81 -11.04 -15.02
C ASP A 220 -9.53 -12.29 -14.47
N LEU A 221 -9.34 -12.62 -13.19
CA LEU A 221 -10.03 -13.70 -12.51
C LEU A 221 -11.51 -13.35 -12.21
N LEU A 222 -11.85 -12.08 -12.05
CA LEU A 222 -13.16 -11.62 -11.61
C LEU A 222 -14.33 -12.09 -12.50
N PRO A 223 -14.27 -11.99 -13.85
CA PRO A 223 -15.32 -12.50 -14.73
C PRO A 223 -15.61 -13.98 -14.53
N TYR A 224 -14.56 -14.80 -14.34
CA TYR A 224 -14.68 -16.23 -14.12
C TYR A 224 -15.31 -16.54 -12.76
N ILE A 225 -14.95 -15.78 -11.71
CA ILE A 225 -15.64 -15.91 -10.40
C ILE A 225 -17.13 -15.62 -10.54
N LYS A 226 -17.51 -14.56 -11.26
CA LYS A 226 -18.91 -14.21 -11.51
C LYS A 226 -19.66 -15.35 -12.22
N GLN A 227 -19.08 -15.90 -13.28
CA GLN A 227 -19.70 -17.03 -14.00
C GLN A 227 -19.84 -18.25 -13.11
N THR A 228 -18.79 -18.61 -12.36
CA THR A 228 -18.83 -19.77 -11.45
C THR A 228 -19.87 -19.61 -10.33
N LEU A 229 -20.00 -18.41 -9.75
CA LEU A 229 -21.04 -18.09 -8.76
C LEU A 229 -22.44 -18.38 -9.34
N LYS A 230 -22.70 -17.92 -10.57
CA LYS A 230 -23.97 -18.16 -11.23
C LYS A 230 -24.20 -19.63 -11.59
N GLU A 231 -23.23 -20.27 -12.25
CA GLU A 231 -23.39 -21.60 -12.83
C GLU A 231 -23.39 -22.72 -11.79
N LYS A 232 -22.49 -22.62 -10.77
CA LYS A 232 -22.32 -23.70 -9.79
C LYS A 232 -23.04 -23.47 -8.46
N HIS A 233 -23.31 -22.21 -8.13
CA HIS A 233 -23.89 -21.85 -6.82
C HIS A 233 -25.24 -21.13 -6.91
N ALA A 234 -25.74 -20.85 -8.13
CA ALA A 234 -26.99 -20.11 -8.38
C ALA A 234 -27.00 -18.72 -7.69
N ILE A 235 -25.83 -18.09 -7.54
CA ILE A 235 -25.66 -16.76 -6.97
C ILE A 235 -25.46 -15.74 -8.10
N GLU A 236 -26.40 -14.80 -8.22
CA GLU A 236 -26.28 -13.65 -9.13
C GLU A 236 -25.45 -12.55 -8.42
N ALA A 237 -24.36 -12.13 -9.03
CA ALA A 237 -23.48 -11.10 -8.49
C ALA A 237 -23.16 -10.02 -9.51
N ASP A 238 -23.04 -8.77 -9.03
CA ASP A 238 -22.46 -7.65 -9.77
C ASP A 238 -21.07 -7.36 -9.21
N LEU A 239 -20.06 -7.30 -10.10
CA LEU A 239 -18.68 -7.05 -9.72
C LEU A 239 -18.24 -5.66 -10.17
N PHE A 240 -17.49 -4.96 -9.29
CA PHE A 240 -17.12 -3.57 -9.48
C PHE A 240 -15.61 -3.35 -9.32
N VAL A 241 -15.06 -2.51 -10.22
CA VAL A 241 -13.68 -2.00 -10.18
C VAL A 241 -13.65 -0.48 -10.30
N THR A 242 -12.49 0.15 -10.07
CA THR A 242 -12.33 1.61 -10.06
C THR A 242 -11.22 2.08 -11.00
N PHE A 243 -11.24 1.58 -12.25
CA PHE A 243 -10.20 1.88 -13.23
C PHE A 243 -10.34 3.28 -13.81
N VAL A 244 -9.21 3.92 -14.10
CA VAL A 244 -9.20 5.11 -14.94
C VAL A 244 -9.58 4.73 -16.38
N PRO A 245 -10.09 5.68 -17.20
CA PRO A 245 -10.53 5.39 -18.56
C PRO A 245 -9.47 4.65 -19.39
N GLU A 246 -8.22 5.07 -19.31
CA GLU A 246 -7.10 4.50 -20.08
C GLU A 246 -6.84 3.02 -19.72
N GLU A 247 -7.06 2.63 -18.47
CA GLU A 247 -6.96 1.24 -18.05
C GLU A 247 -8.17 0.42 -18.48
N TRP A 248 -9.37 1.01 -18.36
CA TRP A 248 -10.61 0.38 -18.77
C TRP A 248 -10.62 0.08 -20.27
N ASP A 249 -10.14 1.01 -21.10
CA ASP A 249 -10.08 0.86 -22.55
C ASP A 249 -9.22 -0.32 -22.99
N THR A 250 -8.19 -0.69 -22.20
CA THR A 250 -7.32 -1.85 -22.47
C THR A 250 -7.89 -3.18 -22.02
N CYS A 251 -9.00 -3.21 -21.30
CA CYS A 251 -9.64 -4.45 -20.87
C CYS A 251 -10.29 -5.18 -22.06
N SER A 252 -10.32 -6.52 -21.99
CA SER A 252 -11.01 -7.34 -22.99
C SER A 252 -12.52 -7.12 -22.98
N ASP A 253 -13.20 -7.41 -24.09
CA ASP A 253 -14.65 -7.33 -24.19
C ASP A 253 -15.31 -8.24 -23.14
N PHE A 254 -14.79 -9.45 -22.96
CA PHE A 254 -15.25 -10.38 -21.94
C PHE A 254 -15.18 -9.79 -20.52
N PHE A 255 -14.10 -9.06 -20.19
CA PHE A 255 -13.99 -8.37 -18.91
C PHE A 255 -15.07 -7.27 -18.79
N LYS A 256 -15.21 -6.44 -19.81
CA LYS A 256 -16.18 -5.31 -19.83
C LYS A 256 -17.64 -5.77 -19.76
N GLU A 257 -17.98 -6.91 -20.37
CA GLU A 257 -19.33 -7.49 -20.31
C GLU A 257 -19.70 -8.02 -18.92
N ASN A 258 -18.71 -8.41 -18.12
CA ASN A 258 -18.94 -9.04 -16.82
C ASN A 258 -18.69 -8.13 -15.61
N ILE A 259 -17.93 -7.06 -15.78
CA ILE A 259 -17.46 -6.21 -14.68
C ILE A 259 -17.97 -4.77 -14.89
N ASN A 260 -18.35 -4.12 -13.81
CA ASN A 260 -18.77 -2.72 -13.81
C ASN A 260 -17.59 -1.84 -13.40
N ASN A 261 -17.29 -0.81 -14.18
CA ASN A 261 -16.28 0.18 -13.80
C ASN A 261 -16.94 1.43 -13.23
N VAL A 262 -16.67 1.72 -11.96
CA VAL A 262 -17.16 2.95 -11.31
C VAL A 262 -16.32 4.17 -11.68
N GLY A 263 -15.12 3.94 -12.23
CA GLY A 263 -14.14 5.00 -12.50
C GLY A 263 -13.25 5.31 -11.27
N PRO A 264 -12.31 6.23 -11.44
CA PRO A 264 -11.37 6.59 -10.38
C PRO A 264 -12.07 7.33 -9.24
N LEU A 265 -11.81 6.93 -8.01
CA LEU A 265 -12.38 7.53 -6.81
C LEU A 265 -11.40 8.49 -6.13
N THR A 266 -11.93 9.55 -5.55
CA THR A 266 -11.22 10.35 -4.56
C THR A 266 -11.16 9.59 -3.23
N LEU A 267 -10.22 9.97 -2.35
CA LEU A 267 -10.09 9.35 -1.03
C LEU A 267 -11.40 9.42 -0.22
N ALA A 268 -12.12 10.54 -0.29
CA ALA A 268 -13.39 10.73 0.41
C ALA A 268 -14.56 9.90 -0.17
N GLN A 269 -14.45 9.40 -1.41
CA GLN A 269 -15.43 8.51 -2.03
C GLN A 269 -15.15 7.01 -1.74
N CYS A 270 -13.92 6.67 -1.34
CA CYS A 270 -13.55 5.27 -1.09
C CYS A 270 -14.44 4.60 -0.01
N PRO A 271 -14.72 5.23 1.16
CA PRO A 271 -15.59 4.61 2.15
C PRO A 271 -17.01 4.36 1.63
N THR A 272 -17.59 5.31 0.86
CA THR A 272 -18.92 5.17 0.25
C THR A 272 -18.94 4.00 -0.75
N PHE A 273 -17.89 3.83 -1.54
CA PHE A 273 -17.77 2.68 -2.44
C PHE A 273 -17.80 1.37 -1.67
N TYR A 274 -16.95 1.20 -0.65
CA TYR A 274 -16.99 -0.02 0.16
C TYR A 274 -18.33 -0.20 0.86
N ALA A 275 -18.93 0.85 1.41
CA ALA A 275 -20.23 0.78 2.06
C ALA A 275 -21.35 0.28 1.12
N SER A 276 -21.25 0.58 -0.17
CA SER A 276 -22.21 0.17 -1.20
C SER A 276 -22.05 -1.29 -1.67
N LEU A 277 -20.97 -1.97 -1.27
CA LEU A 277 -20.73 -3.38 -1.57
C LEU A 277 -21.30 -4.30 -0.48
N ASP A 278 -21.56 -5.55 -0.83
CA ASP A 278 -21.86 -6.63 0.13
C ASP A 278 -20.58 -7.33 0.57
N GLY A 279 -19.50 -7.29 -0.24
CA GLY A 279 -18.19 -7.84 0.10
C GLY A 279 -17.08 -7.37 -0.82
N VAL A 280 -15.85 -7.56 -0.40
CA VAL A 280 -14.65 -7.17 -1.16
C VAL A 280 -13.90 -8.41 -1.63
N ILE A 281 -13.57 -8.48 -2.93
CA ILE A 281 -12.73 -9.54 -3.50
C ILE A 281 -11.33 -8.99 -3.72
N PHE A 282 -10.33 -9.65 -3.17
CA PHE A 282 -8.92 -9.26 -3.28
C PHE A 282 -8.07 -10.40 -3.87
N PRO A 283 -8.04 -10.57 -5.21
CA PRO A 283 -7.38 -11.69 -5.87
C PRO A 283 -5.89 -11.46 -6.12
N SER A 284 -5.28 -10.45 -5.47
CA SER A 284 -3.89 -10.05 -5.69
C SER A 284 -2.90 -11.20 -5.45
N LEU A 285 -1.86 -11.29 -6.30
CA LEU A 285 -0.85 -12.33 -6.25
C LEU A 285 0.47 -11.88 -5.61
N LEU A 286 0.66 -10.57 -5.42
CA LEU A 286 1.95 -10.04 -4.98
C LEU A 286 1.82 -8.66 -4.35
N GLU A 287 2.09 -8.55 -3.03
CA GLU A 287 2.11 -7.28 -2.29
C GLU A 287 3.17 -7.31 -1.19
N CYS A 288 3.68 -6.14 -0.79
CA CYS A 288 4.27 -5.95 0.53
C CYS A 288 3.20 -5.62 1.57
N PHE A 289 2.31 -4.70 1.20
CA PHE A 289 1.13 -4.26 1.96
C PHE A 289 0.09 -3.74 0.97
N SER A 290 -1.18 -3.89 1.30
CA SER A 290 -2.29 -3.23 0.61
C SER A 290 -3.27 -2.68 1.63
N ALA A 291 -3.74 -1.45 1.42
CA ALA A 291 -4.73 -0.82 2.28
C ALA A 291 -6.14 -1.43 2.08
N VAL A 292 -6.46 -1.90 0.87
CA VAL A 292 -7.78 -2.44 0.49
C VAL A 292 -8.35 -3.44 1.50
N PRO A 293 -7.59 -4.45 1.97
CA PRO A 293 -8.10 -5.38 2.98
C PRO A 293 -8.48 -4.72 4.31
N ILE A 294 -7.65 -3.79 4.78
CA ILE A 294 -7.88 -3.10 6.05
C ILE A 294 -9.05 -2.12 5.93
N GLU A 295 -9.10 -1.36 4.83
CA GLU A 295 -10.18 -0.42 4.52
C GLU A 295 -11.54 -1.13 4.45
N SER A 296 -11.60 -2.28 3.76
CA SER A 296 -12.83 -3.05 3.63
C SER A 296 -13.34 -3.56 4.99
N MET A 297 -12.45 -4.08 5.82
CA MET A 297 -12.80 -4.53 7.17
C MET A 297 -13.23 -3.38 8.08
N LEU A 298 -12.60 -2.20 7.99
CA LEU A 298 -13.02 -1.01 8.75
C LEU A 298 -14.44 -0.59 8.41
N ILE A 299 -14.82 -0.64 7.14
CA ILE A 299 -16.19 -0.32 6.69
C ILE A 299 -17.17 -1.48 7.00
N GLY A 300 -16.71 -2.56 7.60
CA GLY A 300 -17.57 -3.69 7.96
C GLY A 300 -17.96 -4.55 6.76
N LYS A 301 -17.06 -4.78 5.83
CA LYS A 301 -17.32 -5.66 4.68
C LYS A 301 -16.51 -6.95 4.78
N PRO A 302 -17.13 -8.12 4.53
CA PRO A 302 -16.39 -9.37 4.45
C PRO A 302 -15.36 -9.29 3.32
N LEU A 303 -14.16 -9.80 3.60
CA LEU A 303 -13.06 -9.87 2.64
C LEU A 303 -12.88 -11.29 2.13
N PHE A 304 -12.86 -11.46 0.82
CA PHE A 304 -12.52 -12.69 0.11
C PHE A 304 -11.17 -12.50 -0.58
N ALA A 305 -10.15 -13.24 -0.18
CA ALA A 305 -8.79 -12.95 -0.62
C ALA A 305 -7.99 -14.19 -1.03
N SER A 306 -7.05 -14.02 -1.96
CA SER A 306 -6.07 -15.06 -2.32
C SER A 306 -5.30 -15.52 -1.09
N ASP A 307 -5.21 -16.85 -0.85
CA ASP A 307 -4.45 -17.42 0.28
C ASP A 307 -2.94 -17.34 0.05
N LEU A 308 -2.35 -16.20 0.42
CA LEU A 308 -0.94 -15.89 0.25
C LEU A 308 -0.33 -15.29 1.53
N PRO A 309 1.00 -15.43 1.75
CA PRO A 309 1.64 -15.00 2.99
C PRO A 309 1.39 -13.54 3.38
N PHE A 310 1.37 -12.62 2.39
CA PHE A 310 1.20 -11.20 2.66
C PHE A 310 -0.21 -10.88 3.19
N ILE A 311 -1.25 -11.54 2.64
CA ILE A 311 -2.62 -11.30 3.08
C ILE A 311 -2.91 -12.01 4.41
N ARG A 312 -2.34 -13.20 4.62
CA ARG A 312 -2.39 -13.90 5.90
C ARG A 312 -1.73 -13.08 7.01
N ASP A 313 -0.61 -12.41 6.73
CA ASP A 313 0.05 -11.55 7.72
C ASP A 313 -0.74 -10.27 7.98
N CYS A 314 -1.41 -9.71 6.97
CA CYS A 314 -2.24 -8.52 7.08
C CYS A 314 -3.56 -8.78 7.81
N CYS A 315 -4.29 -9.83 7.42
CA CYS A 315 -5.69 -10.06 7.82
C CYS A 315 -5.87 -11.19 8.82
N LYS A 316 -4.81 -11.97 9.15
CA LYS A 316 -4.85 -13.10 10.10
C LYS A 316 -5.97 -14.09 9.75
N THR A 317 -6.94 -14.27 10.65
CA THR A 317 -8.12 -15.14 10.47
C THR A 317 -9.38 -14.38 10.03
N TYR A 318 -9.27 -13.07 9.80
CA TYR A 318 -10.40 -12.17 9.55
C TYR A 318 -10.71 -11.95 8.05
N ALA A 319 -10.20 -12.83 7.17
CA ALA A 319 -10.59 -12.89 5.78
C ALA A 319 -11.00 -14.31 5.39
N ASN A 320 -11.86 -14.43 4.38
CA ASN A 320 -12.24 -15.67 3.76
C ASN A 320 -11.25 -15.97 2.63
N TYR A 321 -10.45 -17.03 2.78
CA TYR A 321 -9.32 -17.29 1.90
C TYR A 321 -9.66 -18.33 0.85
N PHE A 322 -9.27 -18.04 -0.41
CA PHE A 322 -9.41 -18.95 -1.54
C PHE A 322 -8.06 -19.25 -2.22
N THR A 323 -7.99 -20.36 -2.91
CA THR A 323 -6.79 -20.75 -3.68
C THR A 323 -6.49 -19.68 -4.75
N PRO A 324 -5.26 -19.14 -4.79
CA PRO A 324 -4.89 -18.12 -5.77
C PRO A 324 -5.10 -18.61 -7.21
N GLU A 325 -5.61 -17.72 -8.09
CA GLU A 325 -5.89 -17.99 -9.52
C GLU A 325 -6.95 -19.06 -9.78
N ASP A 326 -7.72 -19.44 -8.78
CA ASP A 326 -8.77 -20.47 -8.85
C ASP A 326 -10.15 -19.82 -8.64
N ALA A 327 -10.90 -19.67 -9.75
CA ALA A 327 -12.24 -19.08 -9.74
C ALA A 327 -13.26 -19.98 -9.02
N ASP A 328 -13.10 -21.31 -9.12
CA ASP A 328 -13.99 -22.29 -8.46
C ASP A 328 -13.81 -22.22 -6.94
N SER A 329 -12.56 -22.19 -6.47
CA SER A 329 -12.25 -22.00 -5.07
C SER A 329 -12.78 -20.66 -4.52
N ALA A 330 -12.61 -19.57 -5.28
CA ALA A 330 -13.12 -18.26 -4.87
C ALA A 330 -14.65 -18.24 -4.79
N ALA A 331 -15.34 -18.78 -5.80
CA ALA A 331 -16.79 -18.85 -5.82
C ALA A 331 -17.35 -19.72 -4.69
N ALA A 332 -16.71 -20.87 -4.42
CA ALA A 332 -17.12 -21.76 -3.33
C ALA A 332 -16.99 -21.08 -1.95
N VAL A 333 -15.90 -20.35 -1.71
CA VAL A 333 -15.67 -19.61 -0.46
C VAL A 333 -16.69 -18.48 -0.29
N ILE A 334 -17.02 -17.77 -1.37
CA ILE A 334 -18.05 -16.72 -1.35
C ILE A 334 -19.42 -17.34 -1.08
N ALA A 335 -19.78 -18.42 -1.75
CA ALA A 335 -21.04 -19.10 -1.57
C ALA A 335 -21.19 -19.67 -0.15
N ASP A 336 -20.15 -20.29 0.40
CA ASP A 336 -20.11 -20.76 1.78
C ASP A 336 -20.39 -19.62 2.78
N TYR A 337 -19.71 -18.47 2.61
CA TYR A 337 -19.92 -17.33 3.50
C TYR A 337 -21.37 -16.84 3.49
N TYR A 338 -21.97 -16.66 2.32
CA TYR A 338 -23.35 -16.17 2.22
C TYR A 338 -24.41 -17.23 2.56
N SER A 339 -24.06 -18.51 2.65
CA SER A 339 -24.94 -19.56 3.13
C SER A 339 -25.02 -19.65 4.66
N ARG A 340 -24.09 -19.01 5.38
CA ARG A 340 -24.05 -18.99 6.84
C ARG A 340 -25.24 -18.21 7.42
N PRO A 341 -25.70 -18.53 8.64
CA PRO A 341 -26.66 -17.70 9.34
C PRO A 341 -26.20 -16.24 9.43
N LEU A 342 -27.11 -15.28 9.28
CA LEU A 342 -26.78 -13.85 9.29
C LEU A 342 -25.99 -13.44 10.54
N ALA A 343 -26.36 -13.97 11.71
CA ALA A 343 -25.65 -13.68 12.96
C ALA A 343 -24.17 -14.12 12.95
N GLU A 344 -23.82 -15.19 12.21
CA GLU A 344 -22.44 -15.62 12.05
C GLU A 344 -21.68 -14.68 11.10
N GLN A 345 -22.33 -14.24 10.02
CA GLN A 345 -21.75 -13.27 9.10
C GLN A 345 -21.48 -11.93 9.83
N GLU A 346 -22.44 -11.42 10.60
CA GLU A 346 -22.32 -10.20 11.40
C GLU A 346 -21.23 -10.31 12.46
N SER A 347 -21.15 -11.44 13.17
CA SER A 347 -20.10 -11.71 14.15
C SER A 347 -18.71 -11.70 13.50
N PHE A 348 -18.55 -12.37 12.35
CA PHE A 348 -17.28 -12.40 11.62
C PHE A 348 -16.82 -11.00 11.20
N VAL A 349 -17.74 -10.21 10.65
CA VAL A 349 -17.46 -8.83 10.24
C VAL A 349 -17.11 -7.95 11.44
N SER A 350 -17.87 -8.07 12.55
CA SER A 350 -17.61 -7.30 13.78
C SER A 350 -16.24 -7.61 14.38
N ASP A 351 -15.82 -8.89 14.35
CA ASP A 351 -14.50 -9.31 14.84
C ASP A 351 -13.38 -8.76 13.93
N ALA A 352 -13.60 -8.76 12.61
CA ALA A 352 -12.69 -8.17 11.64
C ALA A 352 -12.55 -6.65 11.86
N GLN A 353 -13.65 -5.94 12.07
CA GLN A 353 -13.64 -4.51 12.38
C GLN A 353 -12.87 -4.21 13.68
N ARG A 354 -13.11 -4.99 14.73
CA ARG A 354 -12.42 -4.85 16.01
C ARG A 354 -10.92 -5.07 15.86
N PHE A 355 -10.53 -6.06 15.08
CA PHE A 355 -9.12 -6.35 14.78
C PHE A 355 -8.46 -5.16 14.09
N VAL A 356 -9.04 -4.64 13.01
CA VAL A 356 -8.43 -3.54 12.26
C VAL A 356 -8.51 -2.19 12.95
N SER A 357 -9.44 -1.99 13.87
CA SER A 357 -9.49 -0.79 14.73
C SER A 357 -8.27 -0.67 15.66
N SER A 358 -7.50 -1.75 15.84
CA SER A 358 -6.22 -1.73 16.56
C SER A 358 -5.02 -1.32 15.69
N TYR A 359 -5.22 -1.14 14.38
CA TYR A 359 -4.15 -0.65 13.50
C TYR A 359 -3.77 0.79 13.84
N PRO A 360 -2.49 1.16 13.69
CA PRO A 360 -2.03 2.49 14.06
C PRO A 360 -2.68 3.57 13.18
N SER A 361 -2.92 4.72 13.78
CA SER A 361 -3.24 5.94 13.06
C SER A 361 -2.01 6.48 12.30
N ALA A 362 -2.22 7.46 11.42
CA ALA A 362 -1.12 8.17 10.77
C ALA A 362 -0.18 8.87 11.78
N ALA A 363 -0.73 9.35 12.91
CA ALA A 363 0.04 9.94 13.99
C ALA A 363 0.90 8.90 14.72
N ASP A 364 0.34 7.73 15.05
CA ASP A 364 1.07 6.63 15.71
C ASP A 364 2.20 6.10 14.82
N ARG A 365 1.95 6.00 13.51
CA ARG A 365 2.99 5.65 12.54
C ARG A 365 4.10 6.70 12.50
N ALA A 366 3.75 7.99 12.53
CA ALA A 366 4.74 9.06 12.56
C ALA A 366 5.59 9.00 13.84
N ASP A 367 5.00 8.70 14.99
CA ASP A 367 5.72 8.50 16.26
C ASP A 367 6.64 7.27 16.22
N SER A 368 6.19 6.20 15.57
CA SER A 368 7.02 5.00 15.34
C SER A 368 8.25 5.33 14.49
N TYR A 369 8.09 6.12 13.42
CA TYR A 369 9.22 6.56 12.59
C TYR A 369 10.17 7.50 13.36
N LEU A 370 9.65 8.44 14.16
CA LEU A 370 10.49 9.30 15.00
C LEU A 370 11.28 8.48 16.05
N THR A 371 10.64 7.50 16.66
CA THR A 371 11.30 6.58 17.62
C THR A 371 12.41 5.78 16.94
N LEU A 372 12.18 5.32 15.72
CA LEU A 372 13.18 4.64 14.92
C LEU A 372 14.37 5.55 14.57
N ILE A 373 14.08 6.79 14.12
CA ILE A 373 15.11 7.79 13.82
C ILE A 373 15.97 8.05 15.07
N ARG A 374 15.35 8.27 16.24
CA ARG A 374 16.04 8.45 17.52
C ARG A 374 16.95 7.28 17.84
N ARG A 375 16.46 6.04 17.68
CA ARG A 375 17.23 4.84 17.93
C ARG A 375 18.47 4.74 17.05
N GLU A 376 18.34 5.04 15.77
CA GLU A 376 19.45 4.98 14.81
C GLU A 376 20.42 6.16 14.97
N LEU A 377 20.00 7.29 15.50
CA LEU A 377 20.89 8.42 15.81
C LEU A 377 21.73 8.16 17.07
N ASN A 378 21.22 7.42 18.04
CA ASN A 378 21.88 7.15 19.33
C ASN A 378 22.68 5.84 19.35
N GLY A 379 22.51 4.95 18.40
CA GLY A 379 23.24 3.67 18.24
C GLY A 379 24.26 3.72 17.13
#